data_bb4f1279c6f555ef351b8c506894144e
#
_entry.id   bb4f1279c6f555ef351b8c506894144e
#
_cell.length_a   1.000
_cell.length_b   1.000
_cell.length_c   1.000
_cell.angle_alpha   90.00
_cell.angle_beta   90.00
_cell.angle_gamma   90.00
#
_symmetry.space_group_name_H-M   'P 1'
#
loop_
_entity.id
_entity.type
_entity.pdbx_description
1 polymer ?
#
loop_
_entity_poly.entity_id
_entity_poly.type
_entity_poly.pdbx_seq_one_letter_code
_entity_poly.pdbx_strand_id
1 'polypeptide(L)'
;CVCDLAELANVSQPTVSHHLKVLKEVDVLTAQRRGTWVWYRITPGRQQAVTALLESFAPVALARPLDTQSADVVRPDFDARVTRLADELAAEVPELDAQIVRSIVRESYTALVSTARVTTALIPLTERFARQRISDLTKQHDTSAPQVLFVCVANAGRSQLAAALVNQISDGRVIARSAGSQPAHVIHPHVRSLIADIEGESAAADRFPKPLTDDAIRAADVVITMGCGDVCPIIPGVRYEDWAVGDPALASDAGVQAIRDDIAARVRTLVDDLTH
;
A
#
# COMPACT_ATOMS: atom_id res chain seq x y z
N CYS A 1 -12.81 6.65 -1.14
CA CYS A 1 -14.20 6.80 -1.64
C CYS A 1 -15.17 6.92 -0.46
N VAL A 2 -16.50 6.98 -0.74
CA VAL A 2 -17.53 6.98 0.32
C VAL A 2 -17.45 5.69 1.15
N CYS A 3 -17.07 4.57 0.53
CA CYS A 3 -16.90 3.29 1.20
C CYS A 3 -15.79 3.33 2.24
N ASP A 4 -14.64 3.90 1.91
CA ASP A 4 -13.49 4.01 2.81
C ASP A 4 -13.80 4.89 4.01
N LEU A 5 -14.54 5.98 3.77
CA LEU A 5 -14.99 6.86 4.85
C LEU A 5 -16.05 6.19 5.73
N ALA A 6 -16.91 5.34 5.16
CA ALA A 6 -17.89 4.57 5.90
C ALA A 6 -17.23 3.56 6.84
N GLU A 7 -16.21 2.87 6.35
CA GLU A 7 -15.41 1.92 7.13
C GLU A 7 -14.61 2.64 8.23
N LEU A 8 -13.90 3.72 7.88
CA LEU A 8 -13.13 4.54 8.83
C LEU A 8 -13.99 5.11 9.97
N ALA A 9 -15.20 5.58 9.65
CA ALA A 9 -16.13 6.15 10.62
C ALA A 9 -17.02 5.10 11.30
N ASN A 10 -16.95 3.84 10.89
CA ASN A 10 -17.80 2.73 11.33
C ASN A 10 -19.30 3.08 11.22
N VAL A 11 -19.70 3.67 10.11
CA VAL A 11 -21.10 4.04 9.82
C VAL A 11 -21.49 3.59 8.40
N SER A 12 -22.78 3.59 8.10
CA SER A 12 -23.27 3.14 6.78
C SER A 12 -22.89 4.12 5.66
N GLN A 13 -22.70 3.61 4.43
CA GLN A 13 -22.43 4.45 3.25
C GLN A 13 -23.48 5.57 3.01
N PRO A 14 -24.81 5.32 3.16
CA PRO A 14 -25.79 6.38 3.07
C PRO A 14 -25.56 7.51 4.08
N THR A 15 -25.15 7.15 5.31
CA THR A 15 -24.84 8.13 6.37
C THR A 15 -23.65 8.99 5.97
N VAL A 16 -22.56 8.40 5.50
CA VAL A 16 -21.39 9.15 5.01
C VAL A 16 -21.76 10.04 3.84
N SER A 17 -22.51 9.52 2.86
CA SER A 17 -22.96 10.28 1.70
C SER A 17 -23.78 11.50 2.11
N HIS A 18 -24.64 11.37 3.12
CA HIS A 18 -25.41 12.48 3.68
C HIS A 18 -24.49 13.55 4.30
N HIS A 19 -23.53 13.13 5.13
CA HIS A 19 -22.59 14.07 5.76
C HIS A 19 -21.69 14.78 4.75
N LEU A 20 -21.18 14.07 3.75
CA LEU A 20 -20.38 14.67 2.66
C LEU A 20 -21.19 15.68 1.86
N LYS A 21 -22.49 15.41 1.62
CA LYS A 21 -23.39 16.34 0.97
C LYS A 21 -23.55 17.64 1.79
N VAL A 22 -23.83 17.52 3.08
CA VAL A 22 -23.95 18.68 3.98
C VAL A 22 -22.66 19.49 4.03
N LEU A 23 -21.49 18.84 4.19
CA LEU A 23 -20.20 19.53 4.22
C LEU A 23 -19.86 20.22 2.89
N LYS A 24 -20.34 19.69 1.77
CA LYS A 24 -20.23 20.35 0.47
C LYS A 24 -21.18 21.55 0.33
N GLU A 25 -22.41 21.44 0.84
CA GLU A 25 -23.40 22.53 0.80
C GLU A 25 -22.95 23.74 1.61
N VAL A 26 -22.20 23.53 2.69
CA VAL A 26 -21.63 24.61 3.53
C VAL A 26 -20.21 25.01 3.09
N ASP A 27 -19.77 24.59 1.90
CA ASP A 27 -18.46 24.92 1.30
C ASP A 27 -17.23 24.56 2.17
N VAL A 28 -17.37 23.55 3.02
CA VAL A 28 -16.25 22.97 3.76
C VAL A 28 -15.49 21.96 2.89
N LEU A 29 -16.21 21.26 2.01
CA LEU A 29 -15.65 20.32 1.05
C LEU A 29 -15.95 20.72 -0.38
N THR A 30 -14.98 20.51 -1.26
CA THR A 30 -15.20 20.45 -2.71
C THR A 30 -15.24 19.02 -3.16
N ALA A 31 -16.03 18.72 -4.21
CA ALA A 31 -16.15 17.41 -4.81
C ALA A 31 -15.84 17.51 -6.31
N GLN A 32 -14.96 16.65 -6.80
CA GLN A 32 -14.62 16.54 -8.21
C GLN A 32 -14.95 15.13 -8.70
N ARG A 33 -15.80 15.05 -9.74
CA ARG A 33 -16.10 13.76 -10.38
C ARG A 33 -15.00 13.43 -11.39
N ARG A 34 -14.46 12.18 -11.29
CA ARG A 34 -13.50 11.62 -12.23
C ARG A 34 -14.00 10.22 -12.62
N GLY A 35 -14.58 10.10 -13.81
CA GLY A 35 -15.26 8.88 -14.24
C GLY A 35 -16.49 8.57 -13.38
N THR A 36 -16.56 7.35 -12.83
CA THR A 36 -17.63 6.91 -11.92
C THR A 36 -17.45 7.42 -10.49
N TRP A 37 -16.32 8.05 -10.16
CA TRP A 37 -15.88 8.33 -8.80
C TRP A 37 -16.02 9.80 -8.44
N VAL A 38 -16.26 10.08 -7.14
CA VAL A 38 -16.33 11.44 -6.60
C VAL A 38 -15.20 11.63 -5.58
N TRP A 39 -14.31 12.57 -5.87
CA TRP A 39 -13.21 12.97 -5.00
C TRP A 39 -13.64 14.13 -4.13
N TYR A 40 -13.36 14.04 -2.84
CA TYR A 40 -13.64 15.09 -1.87
C TYR A 40 -12.33 15.69 -1.36
N ARG A 41 -12.29 17.02 -1.25
CA ARG A 41 -11.16 17.77 -0.68
C ARG A 41 -11.71 18.86 0.23
N ILE A 42 -10.94 19.22 1.26
CA ILE A 42 -11.23 20.44 2.01
C ILE A 42 -11.09 21.62 1.06
N THR A 43 -12.09 22.52 1.04
CA THR A 43 -12.10 23.70 0.20
C THR A 43 -10.84 24.54 0.45
N PRO A 44 -10.07 24.93 -0.60
CA PRO A 44 -8.93 25.82 -0.45
C PRO A 44 -9.32 27.08 0.32
N GLY A 45 -8.53 27.44 1.33
CA GLY A 45 -8.83 28.55 2.25
C GLY A 45 -9.67 28.18 3.48
N ARG A 46 -10.32 27.02 3.52
CA ARG A 46 -11.03 26.53 4.72
C ARG A 46 -10.16 25.63 5.60
N GLN A 47 -9.00 25.22 5.14
CA GLN A 47 -8.13 24.28 5.86
C GLN A 47 -7.78 24.75 7.27
N GLN A 48 -7.38 26.01 7.41
CA GLN A 48 -7.04 26.58 8.75
C GLN A 48 -8.24 26.58 9.69
N ALA A 49 -9.43 26.95 9.19
CA ALA A 49 -10.65 26.95 10.01
C ALA A 49 -11.06 25.53 10.42
N VAL A 50 -10.94 24.55 9.52
CA VAL A 50 -11.22 23.13 9.83
C VAL A 50 -10.21 22.60 10.83
N THR A 51 -8.92 22.88 10.67
CA THR A 51 -7.88 22.48 11.62
C THR A 51 -8.12 23.09 12.99
N ALA A 52 -8.39 24.41 13.08
CA ALA A 52 -8.67 25.07 14.36
C ALA A 52 -9.95 24.52 15.03
N LEU A 53 -10.97 24.16 14.25
CA LEU A 53 -12.17 23.52 14.76
C LEU A 53 -11.85 22.14 15.34
N LEU A 54 -11.10 21.30 14.61
CA LEU A 54 -10.70 19.97 15.08
C LEU A 54 -9.80 20.07 16.31
N GLU A 55 -8.88 21.02 16.36
CA GLU A 55 -8.03 21.29 17.53
C GLU A 55 -8.83 21.75 18.76
N SER A 56 -9.95 22.48 18.55
CA SER A 56 -10.82 22.86 19.67
C SER A 56 -11.55 21.68 20.34
N PHE A 57 -11.72 20.58 19.63
CA PHE A 57 -12.27 19.32 20.15
C PHE A 57 -11.20 18.35 20.66
N ALA A 58 -9.93 18.56 20.26
CA ALA A 58 -8.80 17.70 20.64
C ALA A 58 -8.61 17.50 22.14
N PRO A 59 -8.79 18.53 23.03
CA PRO A 59 -8.62 18.36 24.47
C PRO A 59 -9.59 17.36 25.10
N VAL A 60 -10.76 17.15 24.50
CA VAL A 60 -11.77 16.21 25.03
C VAL A 60 -11.52 14.79 24.54
N ALA A 61 -11.01 14.64 23.30
CA ALA A 61 -10.72 13.33 22.71
C ALA A 61 -9.37 12.75 23.14
N LEU A 62 -8.41 13.60 23.53
CA LEU A 62 -7.07 13.24 23.95
C LEU A 62 -6.89 13.14 25.48
N ALA A 63 -7.96 13.22 26.26
CA ALA A 63 -7.96 12.94 27.71
C ALA A 63 -7.81 11.44 28.05
N ARG A 64 -7.62 10.56 27.07
CA ARG A 64 -6.84 9.34 27.29
C ARG A 64 -5.37 9.76 27.29
N PRO A 65 -4.58 9.42 28.32
CA PRO A 65 -3.15 9.54 28.20
C PRO A 65 -2.73 8.69 27.01
N LEU A 66 -2.48 9.33 25.87
CA LEU A 66 -1.46 8.80 24.98
C LEU A 66 -0.24 8.79 25.89
N ASP A 67 0.23 7.58 26.23
CA ASP A 67 1.55 7.43 26.80
C ASP A 67 2.49 8.25 25.92
N THR A 68 2.72 9.49 26.30
CA THR A 68 3.68 10.42 25.67
C THR A 68 5.11 9.89 25.80
N GLN A 69 5.28 8.72 26.42
CA GLN A 69 6.53 7.96 26.38
C GLN A 69 6.75 7.19 25.07
N SER A 70 5.74 7.09 24.18
CA SER A 70 5.91 6.40 22.88
C SER A 70 6.23 7.32 21.70
N ALA A 71 6.03 8.65 21.82
CA ALA A 71 6.28 9.60 20.74
C ALA A 71 7.70 10.22 20.77
N ASP A 72 8.41 10.14 21.90
CA ASP A 72 9.76 10.69 22.07
C ASP A 72 10.86 9.64 22.12
N VAL A 73 10.59 8.40 21.72
CA VAL A 73 11.62 7.38 21.49
C VAL A 73 11.87 7.23 19.98
N VAL A 74 12.12 8.34 19.28
CA VAL A 74 13.12 8.31 18.22
C VAL A 74 14.45 8.17 18.96
N ARG A 75 14.82 6.92 19.27
CA ARG A 75 16.10 6.64 19.89
C ARG A 75 17.15 7.20 18.94
N PRO A 76 18.10 8.02 19.41
CA PRO A 76 19.21 8.53 18.58
C PRO A 76 19.90 7.42 17.78
N ASP A 77 19.86 6.20 18.29
CA ASP A 77 20.36 4.99 17.65
C ASP A 77 19.59 4.58 16.37
N PHE A 78 18.26 4.80 16.28
CA PHE A 78 17.50 4.45 15.08
C PHE A 78 17.79 5.39 13.91
N ASP A 79 17.89 6.69 14.17
CA ASP A 79 18.21 7.67 13.13
C ASP A 79 19.63 7.46 12.58
N ALA A 80 20.58 7.16 13.45
CA ALA A 80 21.95 6.78 13.05
C ALA A 80 21.97 5.48 12.23
N ARG A 81 21.14 4.49 12.57
CA ARG A 81 21.04 3.21 11.83
C ARG A 81 20.41 3.41 10.46
N VAL A 82 19.35 4.22 10.35
CA VAL A 82 18.71 4.56 9.07
C VAL A 82 19.69 5.34 8.19
N THR A 83 20.45 6.27 8.75
CA THR A 83 21.46 7.02 8.01
C THR A 83 22.57 6.12 7.50
N ARG A 84 23.08 5.20 8.33
CA ARG A 84 24.08 4.22 7.92
C ARG A 84 23.58 3.32 6.80
N LEU A 85 22.37 2.76 6.94
CA LEU A 85 21.72 1.97 5.88
C LEU A 85 21.60 2.77 4.58
N ALA A 86 21.23 4.05 4.65
CA ALA A 86 21.12 4.91 3.48
C ALA A 86 22.47 5.12 2.78
N ASP A 87 23.56 5.28 3.55
CA ASP A 87 24.90 5.43 2.99
C ASP A 87 25.43 4.11 2.41
N GLU A 88 25.15 2.97 3.05
CA GLU A 88 25.49 1.63 2.55
C GLU A 88 24.78 1.36 1.21
N LEU A 89 23.46 1.58 1.14
CA LEU A 89 22.71 1.37 -0.11
C LEU A 89 23.12 2.34 -1.22
N ALA A 90 23.47 3.59 -0.89
CA ALA A 90 23.96 4.56 -1.88
C ALA A 90 25.32 4.14 -2.45
N ALA A 91 26.18 3.49 -1.67
CA ALA A 91 27.45 2.97 -2.16
C ALA A 91 27.30 1.73 -3.06
N GLU A 92 26.24 0.93 -2.87
CA GLU A 92 25.96 -0.25 -3.69
C GLU A 92 25.40 0.08 -5.09
N VAL A 93 24.81 1.27 -5.27
CA VAL A 93 24.12 1.68 -6.51
C VAL A 93 24.70 3.01 -7.03
N PRO A 94 25.97 3.02 -7.49
CA PRO A 94 26.67 4.24 -7.91
C PRO A 94 26.08 4.90 -9.18
N GLU A 95 25.22 4.20 -9.92
CA GLU A 95 24.49 4.72 -11.07
C GLU A 95 23.34 5.66 -10.68
N LEU A 96 22.88 5.63 -9.44
CA LEU A 96 21.89 6.57 -8.91
C LEU A 96 22.54 7.66 -8.06
N ASP A 97 21.95 8.86 -8.10
CA ASP A 97 22.35 9.92 -7.19
C ASP A 97 22.17 9.49 -5.72
N ALA A 98 23.24 9.59 -4.94
CA ALA A 98 23.24 9.19 -3.54
C ALA A 98 22.17 9.90 -2.70
N GLN A 99 21.79 11.14 -3.05
CA GLN A 99 20.71 11.86 -2.37
C GLN A 99 19.34 11.24 -2.65
N ILE A 100 19.12 10.73 -3.87
CA ILE A 100 17.89 10.01 -4.22
C ILE A 100 17.80 8.73 -3.38
N VAL A 101 18.88 7.94 -3.32
CA VAL A 101 18.91 6.71 -2.51
C VAL A 101 18.64 7.00 -1.04
N ARG A 102 19.29 8.03 -0.48
CA ARG A 102 19.05 8.46 0.92
C ARG A 102 17.59 8.89 1.16
N SER A 103 16.98 9.60 0.21
CA SER A 103 15.56 9.98 0.32
C SER A 103 14.66 8.74 0.32
N ILE A 104 14.89 7.79 -0.57
CA ILE A 104 14.14 6.53 -0.64
C ILE A 104 14.22 5.77 0.68
N VAL A 105 15.39 5.65 1.27
CA VAL A 105 15.55 4.94 2.56
C VAL A 105 14.77 5.64 3.67
N ARG A 106 14.88 6.97 3.78
CA ARG A 106 14.16 7.76 4.79
C ARG A 106 12.65 7.70 4.62
N GLU A 107 12.16 7.83 3.39
CA GLU A 107 10.73 7.69 3.06
C GLU A 107 10.22 6.29 3.39
N SER A 108 10.99 5.26 3.02
CA SER A 108 10.64 3.86 3.31
C SER A 108 10.55 3.61 4.82
N TYR A 109 11.50 4.15 5.59
CA TYR A 109 11.46 4.09 7.05
C TYR A 109 10.24 4.80 7.61
N THR A 110 9.98 6.04 7.19
CA THR A 110 8.84 6.84 7.67
C THR A 110 7.50 6.15 7.37
N ALA A 111 7.36 5.60 6.17
CA ALA A 111 6.16 4.89 5.76
C ALA A 111 5.92 3.62 6.58
N LEU A 112 6.98 2.87 6.92
CA LEU A 112 6.87 1.65 7.73
C LEU A 112 6.67 1.96 9.22
N VAL A 113 7.31 3.02 9.76
CA VAL A 113 7.12 3.45 11.16
C VAL A 113 5.67 3.79 11.44
N SER A 114 4.98 4.46 10.53
CA SER A 114 3.57 4.85 10.71
C SER A 114 2.63 3.65 10.88
N THR A 115 3.02 2.47 10.40
CA THR A 115 2.24 1.23 10.46
C THR A 115 2.83 0.18 11.40
N ALA A 116 4.05 0.37 11.95
CA ALA A 116 4.73 -0.64 12.75
C ALA A 116 4.24 -0.67 14.20
N ARG A 117 3.81 -1.85 14.67
CA ARG A 117 3.58 -2.13 16.10
C ARG A 117 4.83 -2.67 16.82
N VAL A 118 5.78 -3.22 16.06
CA VAL A 118 7.01 -3.85 16.59
C VAL A 118 8.21 -3.20 15.91
N THR A 119 9.08 -2.59 16.70
CA THR A 119 10.22 -1.82 16.20
C THR A 119 11.48 -2.65 15.91
N THR A 120 11.57 -3.87 16.44
CA THR A 120 12.78 -4.73 16.31
C THR A 120 13.09 -5.15 14.86
N ALA A 121 12.06 -5.34 14.02
CA ALA A 121 12.21 -5.72 12.62
C ALA A 121 12.23 -4.51 11.66
N LEU A 122 12.10 -3.28 12.15
CA LEU A 122 11.86 -2.09 11.34
C LEU A 122 13.03 -1.78 10.38
N ILE A 123 14.29 -1.91 10.83
CA ILE A 123 15.46 -1.67 9.98
C ILE A 123 15.57 -2.71 8.85
N PRO A 124 15.50 -4.03 9.11
CA PRO A 124 15.46 -5.02 8.04
C PRO A 124 14.30 -4.84 7.04
N LEU A 125 13.11 -4.45 7.52
CA LEU A 125 11.97 -4.17 6.64
C LEU A 125 12.20 -2.91 5.81
N THR A 126 12.79 -1.87 6.40
CA THR A 126 13.17 -0.64 5.68
C THR A 126 14.18 -0.95 4.59
N GLU A 127 15.20 -1.74 4.88
CA GLU A 127 16.19 -2.15 3.90
C GLU A 127 15.54 -2.90 2.72
N ARG A 128 14.73 -3.92 2.99
CA ARG A 128 14.03 -4.68 1.94
C ARG A 128 13.14 -3.78 1.08
N PHE A 129 12.40 -2.89 1.71
CA PHE A 129 11.51 -1.99 0.99
C PHE A 129 12.28 -0.95 0.17
N ALA A 130 13.33 -0.36 0.74
CA ALA A 130 14.19 0.57 0.02
C ALA A 130 14.91 -0.10 -1.16
N ARG A 131 15.45 -1.32 -1.01
CA ARG A 131 16.06 -2.10 -2.10
C ARG A 131 15.06 -2.39 -3.22
N GLN A 132 13.81 -2.73 -2.88
CA GLN A 132 12.78 -2.91 -3.88
C GLN A 132 12.53 -1.61 -4.65
N ARG A 133 12.35 -0.46 -3.96
CA ARG A 133 12.12 0.85 -4.58
C ARG A 133 13.29 1.29 -5.46
N ILE A 134 14.52 1.10 -5.00
CA ILE A 134 15.73 1.36 -5.78
C ILE A 134 15.74 0.51 -7.04
N SER A 135 15.44 -0.80 -6.92
CA SER A 135 15.31 -1.69 -8.07
C SER A 135 14.19 -1.25 -9.02
N ASP A 136 13.09 -0.70 -8.52
CA ASP A 136 12.00 -0.18 -9.34
C ASP A 136 12.45 1.03 -10.17
N LEU A 137 13.26 1.91 -9.60
CA LEU A 137 13.82 3.06 -10.32
C LEU A 137 14.90 2.67 -11.33
N THR A 138 15.76 1.72 -11.01
CA THR A 138 16.85 1.29 -11.91
C THR A 138 16.36 0.42 -13.05
N LYS A 139 15.30 -0.37 -12.84
CA LYS A 139 14.74 -1.30 -13.83
C LYS A 139 13.77 -0.68 -14.81
N GLN A 140 13.45 0.61 -14.71
CA GLN A 140 12.53 1.28 -15.62
C GLN A 140 12.90 1.16 -17.12
N HIS A 141 14.07 0.62 -17.44
CA HIS A 141 14.58 0.61 -18.83
C HIS A 141 15.14 -0.72 -19.34
N ASP A 142 15.20 -1.80 -18.56
CA ASP A 142 15.94 -2.99 -19.00
C ASP A 142 15.45 -4.35 -18.50
N THR A 143 14.15 -4.60 -18.39
CA THR A 143 13.68 -5.97 -18.16
C THR A 143 12.85 -6.48 -19.32
N SER A 144 13.30 -7.56 -19.93
CA SER A 144 12.54 -8.33 -20.94
C SER A 144 11.28 -8.99 -20.35
N ALA A 145 11.16 -9.08 -19.03
CA ALA A 145 10.03 -9.68 -18.33
C ALA A 145 8.98 -8.62 -17.95
N PRO A 146 7.70 -8.80 -18.33
CA PRO A 146 6.61 -7.93 -17.93
C PRO A 146 6.49 -7.80 -16.42
N GLN A 147 6.14 -6.60 -15.94
CA GLN A 147 6.01 -6.28 -14.52
C GLN A 147 4.56 -5.98 -14.15
N VAL A 148 4.04 -6.66 -13.16
CA VAL A 148 2.67 -6.48 -12.66
C VAL A 148 2.67 -6.00 -11.21
N LEU A 149 1.93 -4.94 -10.93
CA LEU A 149 1.71 -4.44 -9.58
C LEU A 149 0.26 -4.69 -9.15
N PHE A 150 0.08 -5.52 -8.12
CA PHE A 150 -1.22 -5.74 -7.49
C PHE A 150 -1.42 -4.77 -6.33
N VAL A 151 -2.54 -4.04 -6.34
CA VAL A 151 -2.86 -3.02 -5.33
C VAL A 151 -4.20 -3.34 -4.67
N CYS A 152 -4.21 -3.41 -3.35
CA CYS A 152 -5.43 -3.45 -2.56
C CYS A 152 -5.34 -2.45 -1.40
N VAL A 153 -6.34 -2.36 -0.53
CA VAL A 153 -6.27 -1.40 0.61
C VAL A 153 -5.14 -1.77 1.56
N ALA A 154 -5.21 -2.93 2.19
CA ALA A 154 -4.35 -3.31 3.31
C ALA A 154 -3.01 -3.97 2.92
N ASN A 155 -2.83 -4.38 1.67
CA ASN A 155 -1.69 -5.23 1.25
C ASN A 155 -1.45 -6.44 2.18
N ALA A 156 -2.51 -6.99 2.75
CA ALA A 156 -2.45 -8.08 3.73
C ALA A 156 -3.18 -9.35 3.28
N GLY A 157 -3.87 -9.29 2.14
CA GLY A 157 -4.68 -10.37 1.61
C GLY A 157 -4.54 -10.50 0.09
N ARG A 158 -5.52 -9.95 -0.65
CA ARG A 158 -5.70 -10.11 -2.10
C ARG A 158 -4.45 -9.88 -2.92
N SER A 159 -3.82 -8.71 -2.80
CA SER A 159 -2.64 -8.33 -3.59
C SER A 159 -1.41 -9.18 -3.29
N GLN A 160 -1.23 -9.59 -2.02
CA GLN A 160 -0.13 -10.49 -1.62
C GLN A 160 -0.31 -11.89 -2.23
N LEU A 161 -1.54 -12.40 -2.18
CA LEU A 161 -1.87 -13.71 -2.73
C LEU A 161 -1.75 -13.72 -4.26
N ALA A 162 -2.22 -12.66 -4.94
CA ALA A 162 -2.11 -12.53 -6.38
C ALA A 162 -0.63 -12.49 -6.83
N ALA A 163 0.22 -11.72 -6.15
CA ALA A 163 1.65 -11.68 -6.47
C ALA A 163 2.34 -13.02 -6.26
N ALA A 164 1.99 -13.78 -5.20
CA ALA A 164 2.52 -15.11 -4.97
C ALA A 164 2.10 -16.09 -6.10
N LEU A 165 0.84 -16.04 -6.51
CA LEU A 165 0.32 -16.89 -7.61
C LEU A 165 0.97 -16.56 -8.96
N VAL A 166 1.25 -15.29 -9.26
CA VAL A 166 1.99 -14.94 -10.48
C VAL A 166 3.39 -15.53 -10.46
N ASN A 167 4.12 -15.40 -9.35
CA ASN A 167 5.46 -15.96 -9.22
C ASN A 167 5.45 -17.48 -9.46
N GLN A 168 4.48 -18.19 -8.89
CA GLN A 168 4.33 -19.64 -9.08
C GLN A 168 3.94 -20.01 -10.53
N ILE A 169 2.95 -19.33 -11.11
CA ILE A 169 2.35 -19.71 -12.41
C ILE A 169 3.24 -19.27 -13.57
N SER A 170 3.90 -18.12 -13.46
CA SER A 170 4.74 -17.60 -14.54
C SER A 170 6.13 -18.23 -14.60
N ASP A 171 6.57 -18.90 -13.53
CA ASP A 171 7.94 -19.44 -13.41
C ASP A 171 9.02 -18.39 -13.75
N GLY A 172 8.85 -17.18 -13.18
CA GLY A 172 9.77 -16.04 -13.37
C GLY A 172 9.63 -15.28 -14.70
N ARG A 173 8.72 -15.68 -15.59
CA ARG A 173 8.47 -14.97 -16.87
C ARG A 173 7.75 -13.63 -16.67
N VAL A 174 7.08 -13.44 -15.54
CA VAL A 174 6.42 -12.20 -15.14
C VAL A 174 6.87 -11.84 -13.73
N ILE A 175 7.25 -10.59 -13.53
CA ILE A 175 7.64 -10.08 -12.22
C ILE A 175 6.41 -9.49 -11.54
N ALA A 176 6.02 -10.04 -10.39
CA ALA A 176 4.87 -9.57 -9.65
C ALA A 176 5.26 -8.88 -8.33
N ARG A 177 4.61 -7.76 -8.07
CA ARG A 177 4.73 -6.97 -6.85
C ARG A 177 3.38 -6.69 -6.25
N SER A 178 3.36 -6.31 -4.98
CA SER A 178 2.13 -5.94 -4.29
C SER A 178 2.33 -4.71 -3.43
N ALA A 179 1.29 -3.87 -3.33
CA ALA A 179 1.26 -2.69 -2.49
C ALA A 179 -0.14 -2.45 -1.92
N GLY A 180 -0.25 -1.57 -0.93
CA GLY A 180 -1.52 -1.15 -0.35
C GLY A 180 -1.63 0.35 -0.21
N SER A 181 -2.84 0.86 -0.41
CA SER A 181 -3.13 2.29 -0.18
C SER A 181 -3.10 2.66 1.31
N GLN A 182 -3.41 1.70 2.18
CA GLN A 182 -3.36 1.81 3.64
C GLN A 182 -2.85 0.47 4.21
N PRO A 183 -1.53 0.23 4.19
CA PRO A 183 -0.97 -1.06 4.57
C PRO A 183 -1.32 -1.46 6.00
N ALA A 184 -1.69 -2.73 6.19
CA ALA A 184 -1.87 -3.31 7.52
C ALA A 184 -0.52 -3.55 8.20
N HIS A 185 -0.56 -3.88 9.49
CA HIS A 185 0.67 -4.22 10.25
C HIS A 185 1.24 -5.60 9.86
N VAL A 186 0.37 -6.54 9.52
CA VAL A 186 0.72 -7.93 9.19
C VAL A 186 -0.16 -8.48 8.08
N ILE A 187 0.33 -9.48 7.38
CA ILE A 187 -0.49 -10.27 6.45
C ILE A 187 -1.48 -11.12 7.25
N HIS A 188 -2.72 -11.25 6.75
CA HIS A 188 -3.73 -12.08 7.39
C HIS A 188 -3.25 -13.52 7.57
N PRO A 189 -3.44 -14.15 8.74
CA PRO A 189 -2.90 -15.49 9.02
C PRO A 189 -3.30 -16.54 7.97
N HIS A 190 -4.56 -16.61 7.59
CA HIS A 190 -5.05 -17.55 6.55
C HIS A 190 -4.38 -17.32 5.19
N VAL A 191 -4.15 -16.06 4.81
CA VAL A 191 -3.45 -15.70 3.56
C VAL A 191 -1.98 -16.06 3.65
N ARG A 192 -1.33 -15.85 4.80
CA ARG A 192 0.06 -16.22 5.01
C ARG A 192 0.26 -17.73 4.83
N SER A 193 -0.64 -18.56 5.37
CA SER A 193 -0.58 -20.02 5.19
C SER A 193 -0.72 -20.40 3.70
N LEU A 194 -1.64 -19.78 2.96
CA LEU A 194 -1.77 -20.03 1.52
C LEU A 194 -0.53 -19.60 0.72
N ILE A 195 0.10 -18.50 1.11
CA ILE A 195 1.35 -18.06 0.47
C ILE A 195 2.48 -19.04 0.79
N ALA A 196 2.55 -19.58 2.01
CA ALA A 196 3.52 -20.60 2.38
C ALA A 196 3.33 -21.90 1.58
N ASP A 197 2.09 -22.30 1.32
CA ASP A 197 1.78 -23.43 0.44
C ASP A 197 2.21 -23.18 -1.03
N ILE A 198 2.19 -21.91 -1.49
CA ILE A 198 2.54 -21.52 -2.86
C ILE A 198 4.05 -21.37 -3.05
N GLU A 199 4.72 -20.62 -2.17
CA GLU A 199 6.11 -20.19 -2.34
C GLU A 199 7.08 -20.81 -1.31
N GLY A 200 6.57 -21.54 -0.31
CA GLY A 200 7.30 -22.07 0.84
C GLY A 200 7.35 -21.10 2.03
N GLU A 201 7.60 -21.66 3.20
CA GLU A 201 7.59 -20.95 4.49
C GLU A 201 8.57 -19.77 4.54
N SER A 202 9.77 -19.93 3.99
CA SER A 202 10.81 -18.90 4.00
C SER A 202 10.35 -17.66 3.19
N ALA A 203 9.85 -17.86 1.98
CA ALA A 203 9.36 -16.77 1.13
C ALA A 203 8.13 -16.09 1.74
N ALA A 204 7.21 -16.86 2.33
CA ALA A 204 6.05 -16.32 3.03
C ALA A 204 6.43 -15.49 4.28
N ALA A 205 7.48 -15.91 5.01
CA ALA A 205 7.99 -15.18 6.17
C ALA A 205 8.62 -13.82 5.78
N ASP A 206 9.16 -13.73 4.57
CA ASP A 206 9.79 -12.52 4.05
C ASP A 206 8.79 -11.49 3.53
N ARG A 207 7.55 -11.87 3.33
CA ARG A 207 6.48 -10.96 2.87
C ARG A 207 5.95 -10.10 4.01
N PHE A 208 5.72 -8.83 3.71
CA PHE A 208 5.12 -7.86 4.62
C PHE A 208 4.25 -6.86 3.85
N PRO A 209 3.25 -6.24 4.51
CA PRO A 209 2.46 -5.18 3.88
C PRO A 209 3.33 -3.95 3.58
N LYS A 210 3.22 -3.43 2.37
CA LYS A 210 3.99 -2.30 1.85
C LYS A 210 3.08 -1.19 1.35
N PRO A 211 3.42 0.09 1.57
CA PRO A 211 2.68 1.20 0.99
C PRO A 211 2.83 1.26 -0.52
N LEU A 212 1.80 1.77 -1.19
CA LEU A 212 1.84 2.10 -2.59
C LEU A 212 2.72 3.34 -2.81
N THR A 213 3.65 3.25 -3.75
CA THR A 213 4.57 4.33 -4.10
C THR A 213 4.52 4.63 -5.60
N ASP A 214 4.85 5.86 -6.00
CA ASP A 214 4.85 6.27 -7.39
C ASP A 214 5.90 5.51 -8.22
N ASP A 215 7.05 5.20 -7.61
CA ASP A 215 8.11 4.40 -8.23
C ASP A 215 7.61 2.98 -8.56
N ALA A 216 6.87 2.33 -7.66
CA ALA A 216 6.29 1.01 -7.91
C ALA A 216 5.27 1.02 -9.06
N ILE A 217 4.45 2.08 -9.15
CA ILE A 217 3.48 2.23 -10.24
C ILE A 217 4.20 2.45 -11.58
N ARG A 218 5.21 3.33 -11.61
CA ARG A 218 5.96 3.64 -12.83
C ARG A 218 6.78 2.47 -13.36
N ALA A 219 7.21 1.57 -12.47
CA ALA A 219 7.94 0.37 -12.84
C ALA A 219 7.04 -0.76 -13.37
N ALA A 220 5.72 -0.63 -13.25
CA ALA A 220 4.76 -1.64 -13.68
C ALA A 220 4.28 -1.41 -15.11
N ASP A 221 4.22 -2.47 -15.93
CA ASP A 221 3.54 -2.46 -17.22
C ASP A 221 2.02 -2.53 -17.02
N VAL A 222 1.59 -3.27 -16.00
CA VAL A 222 0.19 -3.44 -15.63
C VAL A 222 -0.01 -3.25 -14.13
N VAL A 223 -0.98 -2.43 -13.76
CA VAL A 223 -1.45 -2.24 -12.38
C VAL A 223 -2.84 -2.87 -12.25
N ILE A 224 -2.95 -3.84 -11.34
CA ILE A 224 -4.21 -4.52 -11.03
C ILE A 224 -4.73 -4.00 -9.69
N THR A 225 -5.83 -3.27 -9.71
CA THR A 225 -6.51 -2.83 -8.49
C THR A 225 -7.50 -3.87 -7.99
N MET A 226 -7.55 -4.06 -6.67
CA MET A 226 -8.39 -5.08 -6.02
C MET A 226 -9.19 -4.44 -4.88
N GLY A 227 -10.17 -3.60 -5.24
CA GLY A 227 -11.01 -2.92 -4.27
C GLY A 227 -10.28 -1.84 -3.45
N CYS A 228 -9.18 -1.28 -3.96
CA CYS A 228 -8.52 -0.13 -3.35
C CYS A 228 -9.19 1.20 -3.72
N GLY A 229 -10.26 1.15 -4.54
CA GLY A 229 -10.98 2.34 -4.97
C GLY A 229 -10.08 3.31 -5.73
N ASP A 230 -10.29 4.60 -5.53
CA ASP A 230 -9.68 5.67 -6.33
C ASP A 230 -8.34 6.18 -5.81
N VAL A 231 -7.72 5.47 -4.88
CA VAL A 231 -6.49 5.94 -4.23
C VAL A 231 -5.25 5.65 -5.08
N CYS A 232 -5.38 4.79 -6.10
CA CYS A 232 -4.27 4.49 -7.01
C CYS A 232 -4.12 5.64 -8.03
N PRO A 233 -2.97 6.35 -8.05
CA PRO A 233 -2.72 7.37 -9.06
C PRO A 233 -2.69 6.73 -10.47
N ILE A 234 -3.34 7.39 -11.43
CA ILE A 234 -3.26 6.96 -12.84
C ILE A 234 -2.06 7.66 -13.48
N ILE A 235 -1.07 6.87 -13.85
CA ILE A 235 0.15 7.33 -14.53
C ILE A 235 0.02 7.02 -16.03
N PRO A 236 0.21 8.01 -16.92
CA PRO A 236 0.17 7.78 -18.36
C PRO A 236 1.20 6.72 -18.79
N GLY A 237 0.79 5.82 -19.68
CA GLY A 237 1.63 4.75 -20.22
C GLY A 237 1.56 3.43 -19.45
N VAL A 238 0.93 3.39 -18.29
CA VAL A 238 0.70 2.17 -17.51
C VAL A 238 -0.71 1.64 -17.80
N ARG A 239 -0.84 0.33 -18.06
CA ARG A 239 -2.14 -0.35 -18.20
C ARG A 239 -2.76 -0.56 -16.84
N TYR A 240 -4.07 -0.29 -16.69
CA TYR A 240 -4.81 -0.51 -15.45
C TYR A 240 -5.96 -1.47 -15.66
N GLU A 241 -6.13 -2.38 -14.72
CA GLU A 241 -7.29 -3.26 -14.62
C GLU A 241 -7.85 -3.22 -13.20
N ASP A 242 -9.16 -3.43 -13.05
CA ASP A 242 -9.79 -3.59 -11.74
C ASP A 242 -10.39 -4.99 -11.62
N TRP A 243 -9.94 -5.72 -10.60
CA TRP A 243 -10.44 -7.05 -10.31
C TRP A 243 -11.38 -7.00 -9.10
N ALA A 244 -12.66 -7.17 -9.35
CA ALA A 244 -13.65 -7.36 -8.28
C ALA A 244 -13.44 -8.75 -7.65
N VAL A 245 -12.73 -8.78 -6.52
CA VAL A 245 -12.37 -9.99 -5.77
C VAL A 245 -12.84 -9.85 -4.34
N GLY A 246 -13.39 -10.93 -3.76
CA GLY A 246 -13.82 -10.98 -2.36
C GLY A 246 -12.67 -10.67 -1.40
N ASP A 247 -13.02 -10.22 -0.18
CA ASP A 247 -12.01 -9.93 0.84
C ASP A 247 -11.76 -11.15 1.73
N PRO A 248 -10.52 -11.71 1.71
CA PRO A 248 -10.18 -12.85 2.55
C PRO A 248 -10.27 -12.57 4.06
N ALA A 249 -10.19 -11.30 4.48
CA ALA A 249 -10.33 -10.93 5.89
C ALA A 249 -11.73 -11.16 6.45
N LEU A 250 -12.74 -11.16 5.59
CA LEU A 250 -14.15 -11.32 5.95
C LEU A 250 -14.71 -12.70 5.59
N ALA A 251 -13.92 -13.56 4.96
CA ALA A 251 -14.34 -14.84 4.44
C ALA A 251 -14.10 -15.98 5.45
N SER A 252 -14.93 -17.02 5.41
CA SER A 252 -14.64 -18.31 6.04
C SER A 252 -13.48 -19.02 5.34
N ASP A 253 -12.92 -20.06 5.92
CA ASP A 253 -11.84 -20.85 5.32
C ASP A 253 -12.19 -21.33 3.90
N ALA A 254 -13.41 -21.85 3.70
CA ALA A 254 -13.89 -22.21 2.37
C ALA A 254 -14.03 -21.02 1.43
N GLY A 255 -14.42 -19.86 1.94
CA GLY A 255 -14.47 -18.59 1.21
C GLY A 255 -13.08 -18.09 0.81
N VAL A 256 -12.10 -18.24 1.68
CA VAL A 256 -10.70 -17.89 1.37
C VAL A 256 -10.14 -18.75 0.24
N GLN A 257 -10.46 -20.06 0.23
CA GLN A 257 -10.07 -20.95 -0.87
C GLN A 257 -10.76 -20.56 -2.20
N ALA A 258 -12.05 -20.24 -2.16
CA ALA A 258 -12.76 -19.76 -3.35
C ALA A 258 -12.17 -18.45 -3.91
N ILE A 259 -11.79 -17.51 -3.05
CA ILE A 259 -11.11 -16.27 -3.41
C ILE A 259 -9.74 -16.58 -4.05
N ARG A 260 -8.97 -17.48 -3.46
CA ARG A 260 -7.69 -17.92 -4.01
C ARG A 260 -7.87 -18.49 -5.41
N ASP A 261 -8.88 -19.33 -5.63
CA ASP A 261 -9.13 -19.98 -6.91
C ASP A 261 -9.59 -18.98 -7.98
N ASP A 262 -10.43 -17.99 -7.63
CA ASP A 262 -10.81 -16.88 -8.52
C ASP A 262 -9.56 -16.05 -8.91
N ILE A 263 -8.71 -15.66 -7.95
CA ILE A 263 -7.47 -14.97 -8.24
C ILE A 263 -6.56 -15.81 -9.12
N ALA A 264 -6.41 -17.11 -8.85
CA ALA A 264 -5.58 -18.00 -9.64
C ALA A 264 -6.06 -18.13 -11.09
N ALA A 265 -7.38 -18.15 -11.32
CA ALA A 265 -7.95 -18.18 -12.68
C ALA A 265 -7.61 -16.89 -13.45
N ARG A 266 -7.78 -15.72 -12.82
CA ARG A 266 -7.43 -14.42 -13.42
C ARG A 266 -5.93 -14.28 -13.68
N VAL A 267 -5.10 -14.74 -12.76
CA VAL A 267 -3.63 -14.73 -12.89
C VAL A 267 -3.19 -15.58 -14.09
N ARG A 268 -3.78 -16.74 -14.32
CA ARG A 268 -3.43 -17.55 -15.52
C ARG A 268 -3.70 -16.79 -16.81
N THR A 269 -4.89 -16.18 -16.93
CA THR A 269 -5.22 -15.35 -18.10
C THR A 269 -4.26 -14.19 -18.27
N LEU A 270 -3.95 -13.49 -17.17
CA LEU A 270 -3.00 -12.35 -17.20
C LEU A 270 -1.60 -12.79 -17.63
N VAL A 271 -1.08 -13.88 -17.09
CA VAL A 271 0.24 -14.42 -17.46
C VAL A 271 0.27 -14.83 -18.92
N ASP A 272 -0.76 -15.50 -19.42
CA ASP A 272 -0.88 -15.85 -20.82
C ASP A 272 -0.87 -14.61 -21.73
N ASP A 273 -1.66 -13.58 -21.37
CA ASP A 273 -1.71 -12.31 -22.12
C ASP A 273 -0.36 -11.56 -22.15
N LEU A 274 0.43 -11.66 -21.09
CA LEU A 274 1.70 -10.93 -20.98
C LEU A 274 2.89 -11.69 -21.57
N THR A 275 2.74 -13.00 -21.81
CA THR A 275 3.85 -13.84 -22.30
C THR A 275 3.69 -14.29 -23.75
N HIS A 276 2.59 -13.92 -24.38
CA HIS A 276 2.28 -14.17 -25.80
C HIS A 276 2.05 -12.88 -26.56
#